data_509f75215e3ff458f66187c4c1c5dac7
#
_entry.id   509f75215e3ff458f66187c4c1c5dac7
#
_cell.length_a   1.000
_cell.length_b   1.000
_cell.length_c   1.000
_cell.angle_alpha   90.00
_cell.angle_beta   90.00
_cell.angle_gamma   90.00
#
_symmetry.space_group_name_H-M   'P 1'
#
loop_
_entity.id
_entity.type
_entity.pdbx_description
1 polymer ?
#
loop_
_entity_poly.entity_id
_entity_poly.type
_entity_poly.pdbx_seq_one_letter_code
_entity_poly.pdbx_strand_id
1 'polypeptide(L)'
;MSEITLAPGRCWQYSHYVGRRATAGMGFSQPVGVAAGKDGVLFVANRASPRITKATIDQDFISEFGRGGDEQGQFTWLTAIVLDQDERVYVADEWLNRITIFDPDGNLLNTWGEAGDGEGQLSGPSGLAFDADDNIWIVNSLNSRVQKFTKDGNHLGGFGVKGSAEGELDMPWGITIDNNGDVYIADWNNHRVQKFSTGGTHLRTFGSGISTGVSPDGGTPYMHATVREIEANPNDLNHPTGVAVDGEGDVYVVDWMNERVVIFNAEGQTMATLRGEARGLSKWAEMSINSNPDMGLARRRVKNPEVQNYFRMPVACIFDQPTNRLIVCDTHRGRLQIYEKDTGYNDPQFNL
;
A
#
# COMPACT_ATOMS: atom_id res chain seq x y z
N MET A 1 10.65 -15.43 19.42
CA MET A 1 10.14 -14.12 19.86
C MET A 1 9.93 -13.30 18.60
N SER A 2 8.76 -12.67 18.41
CA SER A 2 8.59 -11.68 17.34
C SER A 2 9.51 -10.51 17.65
N GLU A 3 10.20 -9.98 16.64
CA GLU A 3 10.94 -8.74 16.80
C GLU A 3 9.92 -7.62 17.06
N ILE A 4 10.20 -6.79 18.05
CA ILE A 4 9.41 -5.62 18.36
C ILE A 4 10.20 -4.44 17.80
N THR A 5 9.59 -3.69 16.91
CA THR A 5 10.19 -2.45 16.42
C THR A 5 9.79 -1.32 17.36
N LEU A 6 10.78 -0.67 17.96
CA LEU A 6 10.60 0.32 19.02
C LEU A 6 10.90 1.74 18.56
N ALA A 7 10.09 2.67 19.02
CA ALA A 7 10.38 4.10 19.02
C ALA A 7 9.89 4.69 20.36
N PRO A 8 10.37 5.85 20.79
CA PRO A 8 9.95 6.45 22.07
C PRO A 8 8.41 6.55 22.18
N GLY A 9 7.85 5.88 23.20
CA GLY A 9 6.41 5.83 23.48
C GLY A 9 5.56 4.94 22.56
N ARG A 10 6.16 4.21 21.62
CA ARG A 10 5.44 3.42 20.61
C ARG A 10 6.19 2.14 20.27
N CYS A 11 5.45 1.09 19.98
CA CYS A 11 6.05 -0.10 19.36
C CYS A 11 5.16 -0.68 18.27
N TRP A 12 5.79 -1.38 17.34
CA TRP A 12 5.12 -2.15 16.29
C TRP A 12 5.54 -3.59 16.42
N GLN A 13 4.54 -4.44 16.63
CA GLN A 13 4.75 -5.87 16.75
C GLN A 13 4.16 -6.59 15.56
N TYR A 14 4.95 -7.42 14.89
CA TYR A 14 4.42 -8.33 13.89
C TYR A 14 3.41 -9.28 14.54
N SER A 15 2.19 -9.30 14.01
CA SER A 15 1.12 -10.20 14.45
C SER A 15 1.13 -11.49 13.65
N HIS A 16 0.75 -11.42 12.40
CA HIS A 16 0.67 -12.55 11.48
C HIS A 16 0.66 -12.07 10.02
N TYR A 17 0.53 -13.00 9.08
CA TYR A 17 0.25 -12.65 7.70
C TYR A 17 -0.95 -13.41 7.15
N VAL A 18 -1.68 -12.76 6.25
CA VAL A 18 -2.83 -13.30 5.55
C VAL A 18 -2.43 -13.66 4.13
N GLY A 19 -2.86 -14.82 3.66
CA GLY A 19 -2.72 -15.20 2.27
C GLY A 19 -1.56 -16.14 1.97
N ARG A 20 -1.49 -16.50 0.72
CA ARG A 20 -0.44 -17.22 0.03
C ARG A 20 -0.51 -16.86 -1.45
N ARG A 21 0.53 -17.13 -2.21
CA ARG A 21 0.48 -16.92 -3.66
C ARG A 21 -0.48 -17.90 -4.33
N ALA A 22 -1.53 -17.38 -4.98
CA ALA A 22 -2.47 -18.16 -5.78
C ALA A 22 -3.13 -17.29 -6.86
N THR A 23 -3.49 -17.92 -7.97
CA THR A 23 -4.13 -17.26 -9.11
C THR A 23 -5.65 -17.24 -9.01
N ALA A 24 -6.23 -17.96 -8.07
CA ALA A 24 -7.67 -17.99 -7.77
C ALA A 24 -7.91 -18.51 -6.36
N GLY A 25 -9.10 -18.29 -5.80
CA GLY A 25 -9.54 -18.76 -4.49
C GLY A 25 -8.70 -18.24 -3.33
N MET A 26 -8.41 -19.11 -2.36
CA MET A 26 -7.67 -18.77 -1.14
C MET A 26 -6.21 -18.39 -1.44
N GLY A 27 -5.98 -17.12 -1.77
CA GLY A 27 -4.64 -16.58 -2.00
C GLY A 27 -4.66 -15.31 -2.82
N PHE A 28 -3.47 -14.70 -2.98
CA PHE A 28 -3.29 -13.45 -3.68
C PHE A 28 -2.31 -13.61 -4.85
N SER A 29 -2.58 -12.87 -5.91
CA SER A 29 -1.73 -12.85 -7.11
C SER A 29 -1.23 -11.43 -7.35
N GLN A 30 -0.07 -11.10 -6.76
CA GLN A 30 0.46 -9.75 -6.70
C GLN A 30 -0.56 -8.74 -6.11
N PRO A 31 -0.84 -8.81 -4.79
CA PRO A 31 -1.71 -7.83 -4.14
C PRO A 31 -1.06 -6.44 -4.24
N VAL A 32 -1.80 -5.48 -4.79
CA VAL A 32 -1.31 -4.11 -5.04
C VAL A 32 -2.07 -3.05 -4.26
N GLY A 33 -3.16 -3.43 -3.63
CA GLY A 33 -3.96 -2.58 -2.77
C GLY A 33 -4.80 -3.42 -1.82
N VAL A 34 -5.09 -2.86 -0.66
CA VAL A 34 -5.96 -3.43 0.36
C VAL A 34 -6.83 -2.33 0.94
N ALA A 35 -8.08 -2.64 1.21
CA ALA A 35 -9.00 -1.78 1.97
C ALA A 35 -9.60 -2.60 3.11
N ALA A 36 -9.68 -2.00 4.29
CA ALA A 36 -10.28 -2.60 5.47
C ALA A 36 -11.74 -2.14 5.60
N GLY A 37 -12.66 -3.10 5.60
CA GLY A 37 -14.06 -2.90 5.91
C GLY A 37 -14.36 -3.19 7.37
N LYS A 38 -15.64 -3.20 7.71
CA LYS A 38 -16.11 -3.53 9.08
C LYS A 38 -15.79 -4.97 9.44
N ASP A 39 -15.80 -5.25 10.74
CA ASP A 39 -15.65 -6.60 11.30
C ASP A 39 -14.40 -7.37 10.83
N GLY A 40 -13.31 -6.64 10.50
CA GLY A 40 -12.05 -7.23 10.06
C GLY A 40 -12.08 -7.79 8.63
N VAL A 41 -13.06 -7.41 7.83
CA VAL A 41 -13.12 -7.77 6.41
C VAL A 41 -12.09 -6.98 5.62
N LEU A 42 -11.36 -7.65 4.74
CA LEU A 42 -10.37 -7.08 3.84
C LEU A 42 -10.78 -7.29 2.39
N PHE A 43 -10.65 -6.25 1.58
CA PHE A 43 -10.78 -6.30 0.12
C PHE A 43 -9.41 -6.10 -0.49
N VAL A 44 -8.93 -7.06 -1.28
CA VAL A 44 -7.56 -7.08 -1.79
C VAL A 44 -7.56 -7.07 -3.31
N ALA A 45 -6.98 -6.02 -3.90
CA ALA A 45 -6.81 -5.91 -5.35
C ALA A 45 -5.61 -6.73 -5.81
N ASN A 46 -5.85 -7.69 -6.71
CA ASN A 46 -4.83 -8.57 -7.27
C ASN A 46 -4.54 -8.20 -8.72
N ARG A 47 -3.27 -7.92 -9.06
CA ARG A 47 -2.87 -7.46 -10.40
C ARG A 47 -2.55 -8.59 -11.38
N ALA A 48 -1.79 -9.61 -10.98
CA ALA A 48 -1.32 -10.64 -11.92
C ALA A 48 -2.40 -11.65 -12.36
N SER A 49 -3.45 -11.80 -11.56
CA SER A 49 -4.72 -12.43 -11.94
C SER A 49 -5.80 -11.46 -11.52
N PRO A 50 -6.21 -10.52 -12.41
CA PRO A 50 -7.02 -9.37 -12.03
C PRO A 50 -8.34 -9.78 -11.39
N ARG A 51 -8.49 -9.46 -10.11
CA ARG A 51 -9.68 -9.69 -9.29
C ARG A 51 -9.56 -9.01 -7.94
N ILE A 52 -10.68 -8.89 -7.27
CA ILE A 52 -10.76 -8.51 -5.86
C ILE A 52 -11.00 -9.77 -5.03
N THR A 53 -10.16 -10.00 -4.04
CA THR A 53 -10.37 -11.07 -3.05
C THR A 53 -10.93 -10.47 -1.78
N LYS A 54 -12.06 -10.98 -1.31
CA LYS A 54 -12.68 -10.62 -0.02
C LYS A 54 -12.35 -11.71 1.00
N ALA A 55 -11.77 -11.33 2.11
CA ALA A 55 -11.34 -12.24 3.17
C ALA A 55 -11.43 -11.55 4.52
N THR A 56 -11.24 -12.28 5.62
CA THR A 56 -11.07 -11.68 6.95
C THR A 56 -9.58 -11.51 7.29
N ILE A 57 -9.28 -10.60 8.19
CA ILE A 57 -7.96 -10.46 8.78
C ILE A 57 -7.52 -11.74 9.50
N ASP A 58 -8.48 -12.53 10.02
CA ASP A 58 -8.28 -13.83 10.65
C ASP A 58 -8.11 -14.98 9.64
N GLN A 59 -7.93 -14.63 8.36
CA GLN A 59 -7.61 -15.55 7.27
C GLN A 59 -8.77 -16.48 6.84
N ASP A 60 -10.01 -16.04 6.96
CA ASP A 60 -11.13 -16.74 6.36
C ASP A 60 -11.42 -16.15 4.97
N PHE A 61 -11.42 -17.00 3.96
CA PHE A 61 -11.81 -16.62 2.61
C PHE A 61 -13.33 -16.46 2.53
N ILE A 62 -13.80 -15.36 2.00
CA ILE A 62 -15.22 -15.06 1.84
C ILE A 62 -15.64 -15.24 0.39
N SER A 63 -15.06 -14.48 -0.53
CA SER A 63 -15.41 -14.50 -1.95
C SER A 63 -14.30 -13.87 -2.81
N GLU A 64 -14.48 -13.98 -4.11
CA GLU A 64 -13.72 -13.18 -5.08
C GLU A 64 -14.64 -12.68 -6.19
N PHE A 65 -14.35 -11.50 -6.74
CA PHE A 65 -15.13 -10.90 -7.83
C PHE A 65 -14.25 -10.06 -8.75
N GLY A 66 -14.80 -9.69 -9.91
CA GLY A 66 -14.03 -9.12 -10.99
C GLY A 66 -13.19 -10.18 -11.72
N ARG A 67 -12.71 -9.85 -12.90
CA ARG A 67 -11.87 -10.72 -13.75
C ARG A 67 -11.06 -9.90 -14.72
N GLY A 68 -10.08 -10.53 -15.37
CA GLY A 68 -9.30 -9.90 -16.43
C GLY A 68 -10.15 -9.57 -17.66
N GLY A 69 -9.90 -8.41 -18.27
CA GLY A 69 -10.54 -7.92 -19.47
C GLY A 69 -10.75 -6.41 -19.47
N ASP A 70 -11.42 -5.89 -20.48
CA ASP A 70 -11.67 -4.46 -20.72
C ASP A 70 -13.14 -4.04 -20.67
N GLU A 71 -14.06 -5.01 -20.59
CA GLU A 71 -15.49 -4.74 -20.39
C GLU A 71 -15.79 -4.12 -19.02
N GLN A 72 -17.01 -3.68 -18.81
CA GLN A 72 -17.44 -3.16 -17.49
C GLN A 72 -17.31 -4.25 -16.41
N GLY A 73 -16.76 -3.88 -15.26
CA GLY A 73 -16.49 -4.81 -14.16
C GLY A 73 -15.29 -5.74 -14.37
N GLN A 74 -14.57 -5.61 -15.49
CA GLN A 74 -13.33 -6.31 -15.75
C GLN A 74 -12.13 -5.38 -15.53
N PHE A 75 -10.93 -5.95 -15.44
CA PHE A 75 -9.70 -5.24 -15.10
C PHE A 75 -8.54 -5.66 -15.98
N THR A 76 -7.68 -4.70 -16.33
CA THR A 76 -6.43 -4.95 -17.04
C THR A 76 -5.21 -4.72 -16.14
N TRP A 77 -5.16 -3.59 -15.41
CA TRP A 77 -4.02 -3.23 -14.57
C TRP A 77 -4.46 -2.50 -13.32
N LEU A 78 -4.86 -3.27 -12.31
CA LEU A 78 -5.27 -2.75 -11.00
C LEU A 78 -4.13 -2.04 -10.29
N THR A 79 -4.43 -0.89 -9.66
CA THR A 79 -3.46 -0.08 -8.92
C THR A 79 -3.87 0.21 -7.49
N ALA A 80 -5.13 0.56 -7.26
CA ALA A 80 -5.62 0.94 -5.94
C ALA A 80 -7.04 0.43 -5.69
N ILE A 81 -7.39 0.33 -4.42
CA ILE A 81 -8.70 -0.04 -3.91
C ILE A 81 -8.99 0.74 -2.64
N VAL A 82 -10.19 1.32 -2.53
CA VAL A 82 -10.68 1.98 -1.32
C VAL A 82 -12.17 1.68 -1.13
N LEU A 83 -12.66 1.88 0.09
CA LEU A 83 -14.08 1.79 0.44
C LEU A 83 -14.63 3.17 0.75
N ASP A 84 -15.88 3.42 0.36
CA ASP A 84 -16.64 4.56 0.87
C ASP A 84 -17.32 4.23 2.22
N GLN A 85 -18.05 5.19 2.79
CA GLN A 85 -18.74 5.03 4.07
C GLN A 85 -19.83 3.94 4.05
N ASP A 86 -20.37 3.61 2.86
CA ASP A 86 -21.33 2.53 2.62
C ASP A 86 -20.65 1.18 2.32
N GLU A 87 -19.30 1.09 2.44
CA GLU A 87 -18.46 -0.06 2.08
C GLU A 87 -18.50 -0.43 0.59
N ARG A 88 -18.92 0.48 -0.29
CA ARG A 88 -18.78 0.25 -1.74
C ARG A 88 -17.30 0.26 -2.10
N VAL A 89 -16.94 -0.65 -3.00
CA VAL A 89 -15.55 -0.92 -3.37
C VAL A 89 -15.19 -0.15 -4.63
N TYR A 90 -14.31 0.82 -4.52
CA TYR A 90 -13.78 1.63 -5.62
C TYR A 90 -12.41 1.12 -6.02
N VAL A 91 -12.24 0.83 -7.30
CA VAL A 91 -11.02 0.22 -7.83
C VAL A 91 -10.50 1.02 -9.01
N ALA A 92 -9.22 1.41 -8.96
CA ALA A 92 -8.55 2.07 -10.08
C ALA A 92 -7.90 1.07 -11.03
N ASP A 93 -8.05 1.31 -12.32
CA ASP A 93 -7.33 0.59 -13.38
C ASP A 93 -6.50 1.59 -14.19
N GLU A 94 -5.17 1.48 -14.05
CA GLU A 94 -4.20 2.36 -14.70
C GLU A 94 -4.25 2.29 -16.22
N TRP A 95 -4.41 1.08 -16.76
CA TRP A 95 -4.43 0.86 -18.20
C TRP A 95 -5.74 1.32 -18.86
N LEU A 96 -6.86 1.04 -18.20
CA LEU A 96 -8.18 1.40 -18.69
C LEU A 96 -8.57 2.84 -18.36
N ASN A 97 -7.76 3.56 -17.57
CA ASN A 97 -7.99 4.94 -17.15
C ASN A 97 -9.39 5.15 -16.57
N ARG A 98 -9.82 4.26 -15.68
CA ARG A 98 -11.17 4.30 -15.10
C ARG A 98 -11.21 3.85 -13.65
N ILE A 99 -12.30 4.21 -13.01
CA ILE A 99 -12.69 3.75 -11.68
C ILE A 99 -13.90 2.83 -11.84
N THR A 100 -13.83 1.64 -11.26
CA THR A 100 -14.93 0.67 -11.24
C THR A 100 -15.45 0.52 -9.81
N ILE A 101 -16.75 0.51 -9.63
CA ILE A 101 -17.42 0.52 -8.34
C ILE A 101 -18.28 -0.73 -8.21
N PHE A 102 -18.10 -1.44 -7.09
CA PHE A 102 -18.90 -2.61 -6.72
C PHE A 102 -19.60 -2.37 -5.39
N ASP A 103 -20.68 -3.09 -5.15
CA ASP A 103 -21.20 -3.25 -3.80
C ASP A 103 -20.29 -4.18 -2.97
N PRO A 104 -20.50 -4.29 -1.64
CA PRO A 104 -19.69 -5.18 -0.80
C PRO A 104 -19.79 -6.67 -1.15
N ASP A 105 -20.79 -7.07 -1.90
CA ASP A 105 -21.00 -8.46 -2.36
C ASP A 105 -20.36 -8.74 -3.73
N GLY A 106 -19.80 -7.71 -4.37
CA GLY A 106 -19.08 -7.80 -5.64
C GLY A 106 -19.97 -7.61 -6.87
N ASN A 107 -21.20 -7.11 -6.73
CA ASN A 107 -22.02 -6.73 -7.85
C ASN A 107 -21.56 -5.38 -8.40
N LEU A 108 -21.40 -5.28 -9.72
CA LEU A 108 -21.03 -4.04 -10.39
C LEU A 108 -22.12 -2.98 -10.21
N LEU A 109 -21.74 -1.82 -9.70
CA LEU A 109 -22.64 -0.67 -9.54
C LEU A 109 -22.43 0.37 -10.65
N ASN A 110 -21.17 0.75 -10.91
CA ASN A 110 -20.84 1.80 -11.87
C ASN A 110 -19.41 1.68 -12.37
N THR A 111 -19.12 2.33 -13.48
CA THR A 111 -17.76 2.52 -14.01
C THR A 111 -17.70 3.90 -14.65
N TRP A 112 -16.68 4.70 -14.30
CA TRP A 112 -16.46 6.01 -14.88
C TRP A 112 -14.98 6.31 -15.04
N GLY A 113 -14.65 7.32 -15.82
CA GLY A 113 -13.30 7.77 -16.16
C GLY A 113 -13.17 7.93 -17.66
N GLU A 114 -12.50 8.98 -18.06
CA GLU A 114 -12.18 9.30 -19.44
C GLU A 114 -10.68 9.50 -19.55
N ALA A 115 -10.05 8.81 -20.50
CA ALA A 115 -8.62 8.90 -20.72
C ALA A 115 -8.24 10.27 -21.31
N GLY A 116 -7.19 10.90 -20.76
CA GLY A 116 -6.68 12.17 -21.28
C GLY A 116 -5.90 12.99 -20.25
N ASP A 117 -5.57 14.21 -20.65
CA ASP A 117 -4.80 15.18 -19.87
C ASP A 117 -5.61 16.42 -19.42
N GLY A 118 -6.84 16.57 -19.92
CA GLY A 118 -7.77 17.64 -19.53
C GLY A 118 -8.27 17.53 -18.08
N GLU A 119 -8.97 18.56 -17.62
CA GLU A 119 -9.63 18.54 -16.31
C GLU A 119 -10.67 17.42 -16.27
N GLY A 120 -10.67 16.64 -15.19
CA GLY A 120 -11.54 15.48 -15.03
C GLY A 120 -11.15 14.25 -15.84
N GLN A 121 -10.17 14.35 -16.75
CA GLN A 121 -9.63 13.20 -17.46
C GLN A 121 -8.52 12.51 -16.67
N LEU A 122 -8.36 11.20 -16.88
CA LEU A 122 -7.41 10.34 -16.17
C LEU A 122 -6.32 9.85 -17.11
N SER A 123 -5.08 9.77 -16.61
CA SER A 123 -3.96 9.14 -17.27
C SER A 123 -3.12 8.40 -16.23
N GLY A 124 -3.24 7.08 -16.19
CA GLY A 124 -2.59 6.23 -15.21
C GLY A 124 -3.07 6.50 -13.78
N PRO A 125 -4.37 6.33 -13.43
CA PRO A 125 -4.82 6.46 -12.04
C PRO A 125 -4.15 5.39 -11.18
N SER A 126 -3.41 5.80 -10.14
CA SER A 126 -2.54 4.92 -9.36
C SER A 126 -2.91 4.83 -7.87
N GLY A 127 -3.44 5.87 -7.28
CA GLY A 127 -3.83 5.94 -5.87
C GLY A 127 -5.21 6.53 -5.68
N LEU A 128 -5.94 6.05 -4.67
CA LEU A 128 -7.27 6.49 -4.29
C LEU A 128 -7.34 6.78 -2.79
N ALA A 129 -8.06 7.83 -2.41
CA ALA A 129 -8.42 8.11 -1.02
C ALA A 129 -9.78 8.82 -0.96
N PHE A 130 -10.57 8.57 0.07
CA PHE A 130 -11.76 9.36 0.39
C PHE A 130 -11.42 10.45 1.40
N ASP A 131 -12.01 11.62 1.24
CA ASP A 131 -12.01 12.66 2.27
C ASP A 131 -13.22 12.54 3.21
N ALA A 132 -13.28 13.40 4.23
CA ALA A 132 -14.36 13.40 5.22
C ALA A 132 -15.75 13.74 4.63
N ASP A 133 -15.78 14.42 3.48
CA ASP A 133 -17.00 14.77 2.73
C ASP A 133 -17.42 13.66 1.77
N ASP A 134 -16.75 12.50 1.82
CA ASP A 134 -17.01 11.33 0.98
C ASP A 134 -16.78 11.60 -0.52
N ASN A 135 -15.86 12.54 -0.83
CA ASN A 135 -15.34 12.72 -2.19
C ASN A 135 -14.08 11.89 -2.39
N ILE A 136 -13.90 11.39 -3.61
CA ILE A 136 -12.74 10.58 -3.96
C ILE A 136 -11.62 11.43 -4.56
N TRP A 137 -10.42 11.26 -4.01
CA TRP A 137 -9.18 11.82 -4.53
C TRP A 137 -8.43 10.76 -5.32
N ILE A 138 -7.97 11.13 -6.51
CA ILE A 138 -7.31 10.23 -7.45
C ILE A 138 -5.95 10.78 -7.81
N VAL A 139 -4.91 9.98 -7.60
CA VAL A 139 -3.59 10.26 -8.15
C VAL A 139 -3.61 9.95 -9.64
N ASN A 140 -3.42 10.97 -10.45
CA ASN A 140 -3.38 10.91 -11.91
C ASN A 140 -1.90 10.91 -12.33
N SER A 141 -1.26 9.74 -12.20
CA SER A 141 0.20 9.56 -12.14
C SER A 141 0.92 10.11 -13.36
N LEU A 142 0.48 9.72 -14.57
CA LEU A 142 1.14 10.14 -15.82
C LEU A 142 0.94 11.63 -16.12
N ASN A 143 -0.09 12.26 -15.54
CA ASN A 143 -0.31 13.70 -15.60
C ASN A 143 0.33 14.47 -14.42
N SER A 144 1.03 13.78 -13.51
CA SER A 144 1.75 14.36 -12.37
C SER A 144 0.86 15.28 -11.51
N ARG A 145 -0.39 14.87 -11.24
CA ARG A 145 -1.36 15.65 -10.48
C ARG A 145 -2.28 14.77 -9.64
N VAL A 146 -3.01 15.39 -8.73
CA VAL A 146 -4.10 14.78 -7.97
C VAL A 146 -5.39 15.50 -8.29
N GLN A 147 -6.47 14.77 -8.52
CA GLN A 147 -7.79 15.33 -8.80
C GLN A 147 -8.82 14.81 -7.81
N LYS A 148 -9.79 15.66 -7.47
CA LYS A 148 -10.92 15.37 -6.59
C LYS A 148 -12.20 15.22 -7.41
N PHE A 149 -12.99 14.20 -7.09
CA PHE A 149 -14.26 13.91 -7.75
C PHE A 149 -15.35 13.59 -6.72
N THR A 150 -16.58 13.74 -7.13
CA THR A 150 -17.69 13.07 -6.43
C THR A 150 -17.61 11.56 -6.64
N LYS A 151 -18.34 10.79 -5.86
CA LYS A 151 -18.45 9.33 -6.03
C LYS A 151 -18.93 8.90 -7.42
N ASP A 152 -19.68 9.75 -8.09
CA ASP A 152 -20.23 9.50 -9.43
C ASP A 152 -19.29 9.96 -10.57
N GLY A 153 -18.11 10.48 -10.23
CA GLY A 153 -17.10 10.88 -11.21
C GLY A 153 -17.19 12.33 -11.70
N ASN A 154 -17.98 13.20 -11.04
CA ASN A 154 -17.98 14.63 -11.38
C ASN A 154 -16.73 15.29 -10.81
N HIS A 155 -15.93 15.94 -11.67
CA HIS A 155 -14.71 16.63 -11.28
C HIS A 155 -15.01 17.85 -10.38
N LEU A 156 -14.28 17.96 -9.28
CA LEU A 156 -14.44 19.03 -8.27
C LEU A 156 -13.21 19.95 -8.19
N GLY A 157 -12.09 19.55 -8.78
CA GLY A 157 -10.83 20.29 -8.74
C GLY A 157 -9.64 19.38 -8.55
N GLY A 158 -8.51 19.96 -8.19
CA GLY A 158 -7.28 19.22 -7.96
C GLY A 158 -6.07 20.13 -7.93
N PHE A 159 -4.90 19.53 -7.78
CA PHE A 159 -3.62 20.22 -7.76
C PHE A 159 -2.48 19.33 -8.25
N GLY A 160 -1.32 19.90 -8.45
CA GLY A 160 -0.10 19.24 -8.86
C GLY A 160 0.37 19.72 -10.22
N VAL A 161 1.67 19.93 -10.30
CA VAL A 161 2.41 20.31 -11.52
C VAL A 161 3.60 19.39 -11.61
N LYS A 162 3.94 18.98 -12.81
CA LYS A 162 5.11 18.13 -13.04
C LYS A 162 6.41 18.88 -12.69
N GLY A 163 7.23 18.25 -11.85
CA GLY A 163 8.55 18.74 -11.51
C GLY A 163 9.13 18.09 -10.26
N SER A 164 10.26 18.65 -9.76
CA SER A 164 10.99 18.12 -8.61
C SER A 164 11.13 19.09 -7.43
N ALA A 165 10.70 20.35 -7.59
CA ALA A 165 10.68 21.31 -6.49
C ALA A 165 9.65 20.94 -5.43
N GLU A 166 9.70 21.59 -4.26
CA GLU A 166 8.67 21.44 -3.24
C GLU A 166 7.30 21.83 -3.79
N GLY A 167 6.30 20.97 -3.59
CA GLY A 167 4.95 21.14 -4.13
C GLY A 167 4.77 20.65 -5.57
N GLU A 168 5.84 20.35 -6.30
CA GLU A 168 5.78 19.69 -7.61
C GLU A 168 5.80 18.17 -7.46
N LEU A 169 5.26 17.46 -8.43
CA LEU A 169 5.12 16.00 -8.44
C LEU A 169 5.73 15.40 -9.72
N ASP A 170 6.31 14.22 -9.63
CA ASP A 170 6.72 13.45 -10.80
C ASP A 170 6.30 11.97 -10.64
N MET A 171 5.37 11.55 -11.49
CA MET A 171 4.76 10.22 -11.44
C MET A 171 4.31 9.82 -10.02
N PRO A 172 3.50 10.65 -9.32
CA PRO A 172 3.02 10.30 -7.98
C PRO A 172 2.25 8.98 -8.02
N TRP A 173 2.27 8.20 -6.91
CA TRP A 173 1.66 6.88 -6.89
C TRP A 173 0.58 6.72 -5.82
N GLY A 174 0.96 6.62 -4.57
CA GLY A 174 0.03 6.43 -3.45
C GLY A 174 -0.47 7.73 -2.86
N ILE A 175 -1.64 7.70 -2.26
CA ILE A 175 -2.28 8.82 -1.57
C ILE A 175 -2.96 8.34 -0.30
N THR A 176 -2.93 9.17 0.74
CA THR A 176 -3.80 9.06 1.92
C THR A 176 -4.19 10.44 2.41
N ILE A 177 -5.26 10.52 3.18
CA ILE A 177 -5.77 11.78 3.77
C ILE A 177 -5.88 11.56 5.27
N ASP A 178 -5.31 12.48 6.05
CA ASP A 178 -5.40 12.40 7.51
C ASP A 178 -6.72 12.99 8.04
N ASN A 179 -6.92 12.85 9.36
CA ASN A 179 -8.13 13.35 10.02
C ASN A 179 -8.30 14.88 9.99
N ASN A 180 -7.24 15.62 9.63
CA ASN A 180 -7.29 17.07 9.44
C ASN A 180 -7.66 17.45 8.00
N GLY A 181 -7.74 16.48 7.10
CA GLY A 181 -7.97 16.66 5.67
C GLY A 181 -6.69 16.92 4.89
N ASP A 182 -5.50 16.81 5.50
CA ASP A 182 -4.24 16.98 4.79
C ASP A 182 -3.94 15.75 3.92
N VAL A 183 -3.44 16.00 2.72
CA VAL A 183 -3.23 14.99 1.66
C VAL A 183 -1.76 14.61 1.61
N TYR A 184 -1.46 13.33 1.76
CA TYR A 184 -0.10 12.78 1.64
C TYR A 184 0.03 12.03 0.32
N ILE A 185 1.07 12.31 -0.42
CA ILE A 185 1.30 11.78 -1.76
C ILE A 185 2.69 11.14 -1.84
N ALA A 186 2.76 9.88 -2.24
CA ALA A 186 4.01 9.22 -2.60
C ALA A 186 4.48 9.72 -3.97
N ASP A 187 5.46 10.61 -3.98
CA ASP A 187 6.03 11.26 -5.15
C ASP A 187 7.15 10.37 -5.70
N TRP A 188 6.74 9.34 -6.45
CA TRP A 188 7.48 8.15 -6.79
C TRP A 188 8.84 8.44 -7.43
N ASN A 189 8.86 9.24 -8.48
CA ASN A 189 10.08 9.53 -9.25
C ASN A 189 10.98 10.58 -8.56
N ASN A 190 10.44 11.32 -7.59
CA ASN A 190 11.19 12.25 -6.75
C ASN A 190 11.65 11.63 -5.40
N HIS A 191 11.46 10.34 -5.19
CA HIS A 191 11.96 9.58 -4.04
C HIS A 191 11.57 10.18 -2.68
N ARG A 192 10.34 10.70 -2.54
CA ARG A 192 9.84 11.37 -1.35
C ARG A 192 8.34 11.15 -1.16
N VAL A 193 7.84 11.50 0.02
CA VAL A 193 6.40 11.71 0.25
C VAL A 193 6.20 13.18 0.56
N GLN A 194 5.18 13.79 0.00
CA GLN A 194 4.83 15.19 0.29
C GLN A 194 3.44 15.28 0.92
N LYS A 195 3.32 16.16 1.92
CA LYS A 195 2.06 16.51 2.58
C LYS A 195 1.57 17.85 2.03
N PHE A 196 0.29 17.91 1.69
CA PHE A 196 -0.40 19.10 1.18
C PHE A 196 -1.66 19.38 1.99
N SER A 197 -2.06 20.66 2.03
CA SER A 197 -3.44 20.98 2.40
C SER A 197 -4.41 20.52 1.31
N THR A 198 -5.71 20.46 1.61
CA THR A 198 -6.79 20.18 0.62
C THR A 198 -6.78 21.15 -0.55
N GLY A 199 -6.24 22.35 -0.40
CA GLY A 199 -6.08 23.35 -1.46
C GLY A 199 -4.80 23.19 -2.28
N GLY A 200 -3.97 22.16 -2.04
CA GLY A 200 -2.74 21.89 -2.78
C GLY A 200 -1.54 22.70 -2.31
N THR A 201 -1.61 23.39 -1.16
CA THR A 201 -0.42 24.06 -0.58
C THR A 201 0.50 23.00 0.04
N HIS A 202 1.77 22.98 -0.39
CA HIS A 202 2.78 22.13 0.23
C HIS A 202 2.97 22.47 1.71
N LEU A 203 2.94 21.47 2.57
CA LEU A 203 3.08 21.63 4.02
C LEU A 203 4.36 20.98 4.55
N ARG A 204 4.76 19.83 3.99
CA ARG A 204 5.93 19.07 4.46
C ARG A 204 6.39 18.02 3.46
N THR A 205 7.69 17.71 3.52
CA THR A 205 8.31 16.61 2.78
C THR A 205 8.83 15.56 3.78
N PHE A 206 8.64 14.27 3.45
CA PHE A 206 9.17 13.11 4.16
C PHE A 206 10.12 12.39 3.21
N GLY A 207 11.29 12.03 3.72
CA GLY A 207 12.38 11.52 2.91
C GLY A 207 13.31 12.64 2.42
N SER A 208 14.52 12.27 1.96
CA SER A 208 15.54 13.21 1.53
C SER A 208 15.36 13.72 0.08
N GLY A 209 14.49 13.06 -0.71
CA GLY A 209 14.42 13.26 -2.15
C GLY A 209 15.63 12.70 -2.91
N ILE A 210 16.46 11.91 -2.24
CA ILE A 210 17.65 11.26 -2.81
C ILE A 210 17.39 9.76 -2.84
N SER A 211 17.58 9.13 -3.99
CA SER A 211 17.49 7.66 -4.11
C SER A 211 18.73 6.98 -3.51
N THR A 212 18.52 6.00 -2.62
CA THR A 212 19.60 5.13 -2.13
C THR A 212 20.03 4.07 -3.13
N GLY A 213 19.43 4.00 -4.28
CA GLY A 213 19.58 2.86 -5.20
C GLY A 213 20.29 3.16 -6.50
N VAL A 214 21.28 4.03 -6.51
CA VAL A 214 22.15 4.09 -7.70
C VAL A 214 23.00 2.84 -7.70
N SER A 215 22.69 1.90 -8.60
CA SER A 215 23.58 0.79 -8.91
C SER A 215 25.02 1.34 -9.13
N PRO A 216 26.05 0.82 -8.46
CA PRO A 216 27.42 1.28 -8.65
C PRO A 216 27.90 1.19 -10.10
N ASP A 217 27.21 0.44 -10.93
CA ASP A 217 27.50 0.25 -12.37
C ASP A 217 26.58 1.06 -13.30
N GLY A 218 25.68 1.88 -12.76
CA GLY A 218 24.79 2.75 -13.54
C GLY A 218 23.80 2.01 -14.46
N GLY A 219 23.60 0.73 -14.26
CA GLY A 219 23.11 -0.13 -15.33
C GLY A 219 21.79 -0.86 -15.13
N THR A 220 21.23 -0.99 -13.93
CA THR A 220 19.88 -1.58 -13.79
C THR A 220 19.18 -1.16 -12.50
N PRO A 221 17.90 -0.76 -12.55
CA PRO A 221 17.10 -0.36 -11.38
C PRO A 221 16.78 -1.51 -10.41
N TYR A 222 17.33 -2.69 -10.59
CA TYR A 222 17.00 -3.91 -9.86
C TYR A 222 18.12 -4.46 -8.98
N MET A 223 19.24 -3.76 -8.89
CA MET A 223 20.33 -4.19 -8.02
C MET A 223 20.20 -3.49 -6.68
N HIS A 224 19.86 -4.27 -5.68
CA HIS A 224 19.64 -3.86 -4.31
C HIS A 224 20.84 -3.09 -3.76
N ALA A 225 20.61 -1.88 -3.25
CA ALA A 225 21.49 -1.33 -2.24
C ALA A 225 21.66 -2.39 -1.14
N THR A 226 22.85 -2.58 -0.65
CA THR A 226 23.07 -3.54 0.44
C THR A 226 22.26 -3.10 1.66
N VAL A 227 21.81 -4.05 2.48
CA VAL A 227 21.08 -3.74 3.73
C VAL A 227 21.82 -2.67 4.54
N ARG A 228 23.16 -2.70 4.55
CA ARG A 228 24.00 -1.73 5.25
C ARG A 228 23.89 -0.32 4.67
N GLU A 229 23.81 -0.17 3.35
CA GLU A 229 23.65 1.15 2.69
C GLU A 229 22.27 1.72 2.96
N ILE A 230 21.25 0.89 2.92
CA ILE A 230 19.85 1.28 3.24
C ILE A 230 19.74 1.69 4.72
N GLU A 231 20.45 1.02 5.64
CA GLU A 231 20.46 1.34 7.07
C GLU A 231 21.24 2.61 7.40
N ALA A 232 22.24 2.96 6.60
CA ALA A 232 23.06 4.15 6.82
C ALA A 232 22.26 5.45 6.63
N ASN A 233 21.24 5.43 5.76
CA ASN A 233 20.43 6.60 5.42
C ASN A 233 18.93 6.24 5.49
N PRO A 234 18.33 6.14 6.68
CA PRO A 234 16.93 5.73 6.81
C PRO A 234 15.94 6.71 6.15
N ASN A 235 16.34 7.98 5.97
CA ASN A 235 15.53 8.99 5.29
C ASN A 235 15.56 8.91 3.75
N ASP A 236 16.48 8.15 3.17
CA ASP A 236 16.58 8.03 1.72
C ASP A 236 15.58 6.97 1.24
N LEU A 237 14.51 7.43 0.61
CA LEU A 237 13.50 6.56 -0.01
C LEU A 237 13.92 6.20 -1.44
N ASN A 238 13.40 5.08 -1.94
CA ASN A 238 13.63 4.66 -3.31
C ASN A 238 12.32 4.24 -3.97
N HIS A 239 11.75 5.16 -4.76
CA HIS A 239 10.48 4.98 -5.44
C HIS A 239 9.33 4.59 -4.47
N PRO A 240 8.97 5.46 -3.50
CA PRO A 240 7.87 5.16 -2.58
C PRO A 240 6.55 4.99 -3.35
N THR A 241 5.81 3.92 -3.04
CA THR A 241 4.56 3.58 -3.73
C THR A 241 3.33 3.72 -2.86
N GLY A 242 3.43 3.47 -1.57
CA GLY A 242 2.31 3.53 -0.63
C GLY A 242 2.59 4.50 0.51
N VAL A 243 1.54 5.13 1.00
CA VAL A 243 1.58 5.97 2.19
C VAL A 243 0.30 5.77 3.00
N ALA A 244 0.45 5.64 4.32
CA ALA A 244 -0.65 5.62 5.28
C ALA A 244 -0.30 6.53 6.47
N VAL A 245 -1.31 7.02 7.15
CA VAL A 245 -1.14 7.89 8.33
C VAL A 245 -2.09 7.40 9.43
N ASP A 246 -1.60 7.33 10.65
CA ASP A 246 -2.43 6.96 11.80
C ASP A 246 -2.98 8.18 12.57
N GLY A 247 -3.80 7.90 13.59
CA GLY A 247 -4.45 8.94 14.39
C GLY A 247 -3.50 9.81 15.24
N GLU A 248 -2.25 9.39 15.42
CA GLU A 248 -1.21 10.15 16.10
C GLU A 248 -0.34 10.97 15.13
N GLY A 249 -0.57 10.82 13.82
CA GLY A 249 0.16 11.49 12.75
C GLY A 249 1.45 10.78 12.35
N ASP A 250 1.66 9.52 12.75
CA ASP A 250 2.77 8.73 12.23
C ASP A 250 2.51 8.35 10.78
N VAL A 251 3.53 8.53 9.93
CA VAL A 251 3.45 8.35 8.48
C VAL A 251 4.22 7.09 8.09
N TYR A 252 3.51 6.13 7.52
CA TYR A 252 4.03 4.85 7.05
C TYR A 252 4.27 4.93 5.55
N VAL A 253 5.50 4.78 5.11
CA VAL A 253 5.88 4.89 3.71
C VAL A 253 6.39 3.56 3.19
N VAL A 254 5.72 3.02 2.18
CA VAL A 254 6.21 1.83 1.46
C VAL A 254 7.34 2.24 0.54
N ASP A 255 8.54 1.92 0.94
CA ASP A 255 9.79 2.19 0.23
C ASP A 255 10.11 1.01 -0.69
N TRP A 256 9.46 1.03 -1.88
CA TRP A 256 9.30 -0.11 -2.77
C TRP A 256 10.61 -0.78 -3.18
N MET A 257 11.55 -0.03 -3.72
CA MET A 257 12.82 -0.57 -4.22
C MET A 257 13.78 -0.97 -3.09
N ASN A 258 13.61 -0.43 -1.89
CA ASN A 258 14.37 -0.82 -0.70
C ASN A 258 13.69 -1.96 0.09
N GLU A 259 12.55 -2.45 -0.39
CA GLU A 259 11.81 -3.59 0.20
C GLU A 259 11.53 -3.42 1.71
N ARG A 260 11.10 -2.21 2.12
CA ARG A 260 10.83 -1.84 3.52
C ARG A 260 9.62 -0.93 3.65
N VAL A 261 9.14 -0.77 4.89
CA VAL A 261 8.26 0.33 5.28
C VAL A 261 9.02 1.23 6.23
N VAL A 262 9.12 2.52 5.93
CA VAL A 262 9.73 3.53 6.80
C VAL A 262 8.63 4.25 7.55
N ILE A 263 8.82 4.44 8.85
CA ILE A 263 7.88 5.12 9.73
C ILE A 263 8.48 6.47 10.13
N PHE A 264 7.77 7.54 9.84
CA PHE A 264 8.12 8.90 10.23
C PHE A 264 7.14 9.41 11.28
N ASN A 265 7.59 10.29 12.16
CA ASN A 265 6.67 11.09 12.99
C ASN A 265 6.06 12.25 12.17
N ALA A 266 5.12 12.97 12.76
CA ALA A 266 4.45 14.11 12.12
C ALA A 266 5.43 15.23 11.71
N GLU A 267 6.61 15.32 12.33
CA GLU A 267 7.67 16.28 12.05
C GLU A 267 8.58 15.84 10.88
N GLY A 268 8.39 14.62 10.35
CA GLY A 268 9.17 14.05 9.25
C GLY A 268 10.49 13.41 9.67
N GLN A 269 10.66 13.13 10.96
CA GLN A 269 11.82 12.40 11.46
C GLN A 269 11.56 10.89 11.36
N THR A 270 12.53 10.13 10.86
CA THR A 270 12.43 8.67 10.84
C THR A 270 12.43 8.11 12.25
N MET A 271 11.43 7.32 12.56
CA MET A 271 11.27 6.67 13.85
C MET A 271 11.70 5.21 13.80
N ALA A 272 11.29 4.49 12.77
CA ALA A 272 11.48 3.06 12.66
C ALA A 272 11.46 2.58 11.21
N THR A 273 11.90 1.34 11.00
CA THR A 273 11.85 0.66 9.70
C THR A 273 11.40 -0.78 9.88
N LEU A 274 10.36 -1.19 9.14
CA LEU A 274 9.90 -2.57 9.07
C LEU A 274 10.45 -3.21 7.79
N ARG A 275 11.03 -4.42 7.90
CA ARG A 275 11.57 -5.17 6.75
C ARG A 275 10.75 -6.41 6.39
N GLY A 276 9.70 -6.68 7.15
CA GLY A 276 8.90 -7.88 7.05
C GLY A 276 9.38 -8.98 8.00
N GLU A 277 8.41 -9.66 8.62
CA GLU A 277 8.66 -10.68 9.64
C GLU A 277 7.75 -11.90 9.51
N ALA A 278 7.28 -12.21 8.31
CA ALA A 278 6.31 -13.26 8.08
C ALA A 278 6.85 -14.65 8.44
N ARG A 279 6.90 -14.94 9.72
CA ARG A 279 7.34 -16.23 10.28
C ARG A 279 6.18 -17.24 10.27
N GLY A 280 6.52 -18.50 10.10
CA GLY A 280 5.53 -19.57 10.08
C GLY A 280 4.81 -19.72 8.75
N LEU A 281 3.58 -20.18 8.80
CA LEU A 281 2.67 -20.36 7.67
C LEU A 281 1.36 -19.63 7.95
N SER A 282 0.76 -19.03 6.92
CA SER A 282 -0.64 -18.61 7.01
C SER A 282 -1.55 -19.83 7.03
N LYS A 283 -2.76 -19.67 7.55
CA LYS A 283 -3.83 -20.70 7.53
C LYS A 283 -4.01 -21.28 6.13
N TRP A 284 -4.00 -20.44 5.08
CA TRP A 284 -4.16 -20.89 3.70
C TRP A 284 -2.93 -21.63 3.16
N ALA A 285 -1.73 -21.24 3.57
CA ALA A 285 -0.50 -21.94 3.19
C ALA A 285 -0.43 -23.32 3.87
N GLU A 286 -0.81 -23.43 5.13
CA GLU A 286 -0.89 -24.71 5.87
C GLU A 286 -1.89 -25.67 5.22
N MET A 287 -3.10 -25.19 4.88
CA MET A 287 -4.10 -26.00 4.19
C MET A 287 -3.56 -26.56 2.86
N SER A 288 -2.82 -25.73 2.10
CA SER A 288 -2.25 -26.15 0.81
C SER A 288 -1.14 -27.18 0.97
N ILE A 289 -0.27 -27.03 1.98
CA ILE A 289 0.81 -27.98 2.27
C ILE A 289 0.24 -29.29 2.78
N ASN A 290 -0.77 -29.24 3.64
CA ASN A 290 -1.43 -30.44 4.18
C ASN A 290 -2.18 -31.22 3.09
N SER A 291 -2.68 -30.53 2.07
CA SER A 291 -3.35 -31.16 0.92
C SER A 291 -2.36 -31.71 -0.13
N ASN A 292 -1.10 -31.29 -0.10
CA ASN A 292 -0.08 -31.71 -1.07
C ASN A 292 1.28 -31.95 -0.37
N PRO A 293 1.61 -33.19 -0.02
CA PRO A 293 2.87 -33.55 0.66
C PRO A 293 4.13 -33.10 -0.07
N ASP A 294 4.11 -33.00 -1.40
CA ASP A 294 5.27 -32.56 -2.19
C ASP A 294 5.62 -31.09 -1.91
N MET A 295 4.62 -30.25 -1.63
CA MET A 295 4.87 -28.86 -1.20
C MET A 295 5.59 -28.81 0.14
N GLY A 296 5.27 -29.70 1.08
CA GLY A 296 5.98 -29.83 2.35
C GLY A 296 7.42 -30.26 2.17
N LEU A 297 7.68 -31.18 1.24
CA LEU A 297 9.02 -31.60 0.88
C LEU A 297 9.83 -30.46 0.22
N ALA A 298 9.23 -29.75 -0.72
CA ALA A 298 9.83 -28.59 -1.38
C ALA A 298 10.23 -27.51 -0.38
N ARG A 299 9.35 -27.18 0.58
CA ARG A 299 9.61 -26.21 1.64
C ARG A 299 10.82 -26.58 2.51
N ARG A 300 10.94 -27.85 2.91
CA ARG A 300 12.06 -28.33 3.71
C ARG A 300 13.41 -28.29 2.99
N ARG A 301 13.41 -28.17 1.66
CA ARG A 301 14.60 -28.07 0.82
C ARG A 301 15.07 -26.65 0.56
N VAL A 302 14.31 -25.63 1.02
CA VAL A 302 14.71 -24.22 0.90
C VAL A 302 15.97 -24.00 1.75
N LYS A 303 17.03 -23.50 1.11
CA LYS A 303 18.35 -23.34 1.78
C LYS A 303 18.35 -22.20 2.81
N ASN A 304 17.68 -21.08 2.49
CA ASN A 304 17.64 -19.89 3.33
C ASN A 304 16.16 -19.50 3.55
N PRO A 305 15.42 -20.23 4.41
CA PRO A 305 14.01 -20.01 4.61
C PRO A 305 13.68 -18.63 5.23
N GLU A 306 14.62 -18.05 6.00
CA GLU A 306 14.48 -16.74 6.64
C GLU A 306 14.30 -15.60 5.63
N VAL A 307 14.89 -15.71 4.43
CA VAL A 307 14.68 -14.72 3.35
C VAL A 307 13.21 -14.61 2.93
N GLN A 308 12.42 -15.68 3.17
CA GLN A 308 11.00 -15.67 2.89
C GLN A 308 10.19 -14.83 3.89
N ASN A 309 10.75 -14.46 5.02
CA ASN A 309 10.07 -13.67 6.05
C ASN A 309 10.00 -12.18 5.66
N TYR A 310 11.02 -11.69 4.97
CA TYR A 310 11.14 -10.29 4.59
C TYR A 310 10.16 -9.90 3.48
N PHE A 311 9.87 -8.61 3.38
CA PHE A 311 9.11 -8.06 2.26
C PHE A 311 9.80 -8.36 0.92
N ARG A 312 8.98 -8.47 -0.12
CA ARG A 312 9.45 -8.56 -1.49
C ARG A 312 8.63 -7.62 -2.37
N MET A 313 9.22 -6.48 -2.73
CA MET A 313 8.56 -5.43 -3.50
C MET A 313 7.15 -5.10 -2.95
N PRO A 314 7.03 -4.65 -1.69
CA PRO A 314 5.77 -4.23 -1.12
C PRO A 314 5.28 -3.00 -1.91
N VAL A 315 3.96 -2.89 -2.19
CA VAL A 315 3.43 -1.79 -3.03
C VAL A 315 2.51 -0.86 -2.25
N ALA A 316 1.71 -1.38 -1.35
CA ALA A 316 0.72 -0.58 -0.64
C ALA A 316 0.70 -0.89 0.85
N CYS A 317 0.27 0.07 1.64
CA CYS A 317 -0.11 -0.13 3.03
C CYS A 317 -1.33 0.71 3.38
N ILE A 318 -2.04 0.26 4.40
CA ILE A 318 -3.08 1.04 5.08
C ILE A 318 -2.88 0.95 6.59
N PHE A 319 -3.35 1.96 7.31
CA PHE A 319 -3.47 1.89 8.75
C PHE A 319 -4.96 1.78 9.12
N ASP A 320 -5.33 0.65 9.69
CA ASP A 320 -6.69 0.39 10.17
C ASP A 320 -6.86 1.02 11.55
N GLN A 321 -7.38 2.25 11.58
CA GLN A 321 -7.53 3.05 12.80
C GLN A 321 -8.34 2.33 13.91
N PRO A 322 -9.48 1.68 13.61
CA PRO A 322 -10.28 1.01 14.64
C PRO A 322 -9.54 -0.10 15.39
N THR A 323 -8.64 -0.80 14.73
CA THR A 323 -7.91 -1.94 15.30
C THR A 323 -6.45 -1.63 15.64
N ASN A 324 -5.99 -0.42 15.31
CA ASN A 324 -4.62 0.04 15.53
C ASN A 324 -3.57 -0.85 14.81
N ARG A 325 -3.87 -1.24 13.57
CA ARG A 325 -3.07 -2.16 12.78
C ARG A 325 -2.56 -1.57 11.48
N LEU A 326 -1.28 -1.75 11.21
CA LEU A 326 -0.69 -1.52 9.90
C LEU A 326 -0.81 -2.81 9.07
N ILE A 327 -1.37 -2.70 7.87
CA ILE A 327 -1.53 -3.79 6.91
C ILE A 327 -0.70 -3.48 5.68
N VAL A 328 0.26 -4.33 5.32
CA VAL A 328 1.19 -4.11 4.22
C VAL A 328 1.01 -5.17 3.14
N CYS A 329 0.79 -4.74 1.90
CA CYS A 329 0.79 -5.61 0.72
C CYS A 329 2.21 -6.04 0.36
N ASP A 330 2.58 -7.27 0.72
CA ASP A 330 3.84 -7.92 0.35
C ASP A 330 3.66 -8.59 -1.03
N THR A 331 3.72 -7.75 -2.07
CA THR A 331 3.18 -8.00 -3.41
C THR A 331 3.78 -9.24 -4.07
N HIS A 332 5.11 -9.35 -4.11
CA HIS A 332 5.76 -10.48 -4.76
C HIS A 332 5.73 -11.76 -3.91
N ARG A 333 5.39 -11.67 -2.63
CA ARG A 333 5.14 -12.84 -1.77
C ARG A 333 3.68 -13.33 -1.84
N GLY A 334 2.76 -12.52 -2.40
CA GLY A 334 1.34 -12.85 -2.49
C GLY A 334 0.68 -12.96 -1.11
N ARG A 335 0.97 -12.01 -0.23
CA ARG A 335 0.44 -11.98 1.14
C ARG A 335 0.30 -10.55 1.65
N LEU A 336 -0.43 -10.40 2.76
CA LEU A 336 -0.49 -9.20 3.57
C LEU A 336 0.24 -9.47 4.88
N GLN A 337 1.11 -8.57 5.33
CA GLN A 337 1.72 -8.64 6.66
C GLN A 337 1.02 -7.65 7.60
N ILE A 338 0.67 -8.11 8.79
CA ILE A 338 -0.10 -7.38 9.78
C ILE A 338 0.77 -7.06 10.98
N TYR A 339 0.81 -5.78 11.34
CA TYR A 339 1.53 -5.27 12.51
C TYR A 339 0.55 -4.55 13.44
N GLU A 340 0.64 -4.83 14.73
CA GLU A 340 -0.11 -4.14 15.77
C GLU A 340 0.73 -3.01 16.34
N LYS A 341 0.15 -1.81 16.44
CA LYS A 341 0.78 -0.65 17.07
C LYS A 341 0.31 -0.52 18.51
N ASP A 342 1.25 -0.46 19.44
CA ASP A 342 1.00 -0.08 20.85
C ASP A 342 1.49 1.34 21.08
N THR A 343 0.58 2.23 21.43
CA THR A 343 0.81 3.65 21.69
C THR A 343 1.07 3.96 23.18
N GLY A 344 0.85 3.00 24.05
CA GLY A 344 1.11 3.08 25.48
C GLY A 344 2.42 2.43 25.93
N TYR A 345 3.28 2.08 24.95
CA TYR A 345 4.50 1.34 25.24
C TYR A 345 5.49 2.18 26.04
N ASN A 346 5.74 1.72 27.26
CA ASN A 346 6.84 2.21 28.07
C ASN A 346 7.97 1.18 28.02
N ASP A 347 9.16 1.60 27.58
CA ASP A 347 10.35 0.75 27.65
C ASP A 347 10.43 0.11 29.04
N PRO A 348 10.55 -1.22 29.13
CA PRO A 348 10.74 -1.85 30.42
C PRO A 348 12.00 -1.24 31.05
N GLN A 349 11.81 -0.54 32.15
CA GLN A 349 12.95 -0.07 32.91
C GLN A 349 13.63 -1.31 33.50
N PHE A 350 14.65 -1.80 32.82
CA PHE A 350 15.57 -2.79 33.39
C PHE A 350 16.40 -2.10 34.47
N ASN A 351 15.82 -1.98 35.68
CA ASN A 351 16.61 -1.76 36.89
C ASN A 351 17.35 -3.07 37.16
N LEU A 352 18.44 -3.28 36.46
CA LEU A 352 19.43 -4.29 36.80
C LEU A 352 20.48 -3.69 37.70
#